data_122632bf4c0506ccebf930803f93b092
#
_entry.id   122632bf4c0506ccebf930803f93b092
#
_cell.length_a   1.000
_cell.length_b   1.000
_cell.length_c   1.000
_cell.angle_alpha   90.00
_cell.angle_beta   90.00
_cell.angle_gamma   90.00
#
_symmetry.space_group_name_H-M   'P 1'
#
loop_
_entity.id
_entity.type
_entity.pdbx_description
1 polymer ?
#
loop_
_entity_poly.entity_id
_entity_poly.type
_entity_poly.pdbx_seq_one_letter_code
_entity_poly.pdbx_strand_id
1 'polypeptide(L)'
;MTPILAPRPILELKNVTKEFHGVAALRDVSFKLMPGEVHSLLGENGAGKSTLTKIMAGVHEPTRGEVLFDGQPMTFGSPADALKKGIAMVFQETSLVPSLTVAQNIYLGNEKFLNRLRGIYIAAQQFLQSLSFGVDPTMYVSQLGAAQKQMVEIAR
;
A
#
# COMPACT_ATOMS: atom_id res chain seq x y z
N MET A 1 -9.17 -3.57 -38.56
CA MET A 1 -9.72 -2.95 -37.33
C MET A 1 -9.32 -3.85 -36.17
N THR A 2 -8.38 -3.43 -35.33
CA THR A 2 -8.03 -4.14 -34.11
C THR A 2 -9.20 -4.01 -33.15
N PRO A 3 -9.74 -5.10 -32.59
CA PRO A 3 -10.84 -4.99 -31.63
C PRO A 3 -10.36 -4.18 -30.44
N ILE A 4 -11.07 -3.10 -30.12
CA ILE A 4 -10.88 -2.36 -28.87
C ILE A 4 -11.34 -3.32 -27.78
N LEU A 5 -10.41 -4.02 -27.14
CA LEU A 5 -10.70 -4.83 -25.96
C LEU A 5 -11.32 -3.91 -24.90
N ALA A 6 -12.48 -4.27 -24.39
CA ALA A 6 -13.10 -3.57 -23.29
C ALA A 6 -12.09 -3.45 -22.14
N PRO A 7 -12.00 -2.29 -21.48
CA PRO A 7 -11.07 -2.11 -20.38
C PRO A 7 -11.35 -3.16 -19.28
N ARG A 8 -10.33 -3.89 -18.89
CA ARG A 8 -10.43 -4.90 -17.82
C ARG A 8 -10.01 -4.31 -16.49
N PRO A 9 -10.57 -4.80 -15.38
CA PRO A 9 -10.14 -4.39 -14.05
C PRO A 9 -8.65 -4.69 -13.84
N ILE A 10 -7.92 -3.74 -13.23
CA ILE A 10 -6.55 -3.98 -12.79
C ILE A 10 -6.51 -4.87 -11.54
N LEU A 11 -7.51 -4.73 -10.67
CA LEU A 11 -7.70 -5.57 -9.48
C LEU A 11 -9.17 -5.95 -9.38
N GLU A 12 -9.45 -7.24 -9.19
CA GLU A 12 -10.80 -7.75 -9.04
C GLU A 12 -10.84 -8.78 -7.90
N LEU A 13 -11.83 -8.67 -7.05
CA LEU A 13 -12.19 -9.67 -6.05
C LEU A 13 -13.52 -10.30 -6.46
N LYS A 14 -13.58 -11.63 -6.45
CA LYS A 14 -14.79 -12.37 -6.81
C LYS A 14 -15.25 -13.24 -5.65
N ASN A 15 -16.45 -12.97 -5.16
CA ASN A 15 -17.14 -13.74 -4.12
C ASN A 15 -16.26 -14.02 -2.90
N VAL A 16 -15.49 -13.00 -2.49
CA VAL A 16 -14.51 -13.12 -1.41
C VAL A 16 -15.20 -13.18 -0.05
N THR A 17 -14.90 -14.24 0.68
CA THR A 17 -15.26 -14.43 2.09
C THR A 17 -13.99 -14.49 2.92
N LYS A 18 -13.96 -13.80 4.04
CA LYS A 18 -12.87 -13.90 5.02
C LYS A 18 -13.43 -14.16 6.40
N GLU A 19 -12.96 -15.23 7.00
CA GLU A 19 -13.29 -15.61 8.36
C GLU A 19 -12.07 -15.55 9.27
N PHE A 20 -12.25 -15.08 10.49
CA PHE A 20 -11.26 -15.13 11.56
C PHE A 20 -11.87 -15.89 12.74
N HIS A 21 -11.28 -17.02 13.10
CA HIS A 21 -11.74 -17.89 14.19
C HIS A 21 -13.25 -18.22 14.11
N GLY A 22 -13.74 -18.49 12.88
CA GLY A 22 -15.14 -18.82 12.63
C GLY A 22 -16.09 -17.61 12.53
N VAL A 23 -15.58 -16.37 12.69
CA VAL A 23 -16.37 -15.16 12.52
C VAL A 23 -16.06 -14.54 11.17
N ALA A 24 -17.10 -14.36 10.35
CA ALA A 24 -16.95 -13.77 9.02
C ALA A 24 -16.79 -12.25 9.11
N ALA A 25 -15.61 -11.75 8.72
CA ALA A 25 -15.33 -10.32 8.55
C ALA A 25 -15.75 -9.81 7.17
N LEU A 26 -15.78 -10.70 6.17
CA LEU A 26 -16.33 -10.45 4.83
C LEU A 26 -17.17 -11.65 4.41
N ARG A 27 -18.30 -11.40 3.74
CA ARG A 27 -19.18 -12.45 3.21
C ARG A 27 -19.51 -12.15 1.77
N ASP A 28 -19.04 -13.00 0.86
CA ASP A 28 -19.39 -12.98 -0.56
C ASP A 28 -19.24 -11.59 -1.22
N VAL A 29 -18.11 -10.93 -0.94
CA VAL A 29 -17.84 -9.57 -1.40
C VAL A 29 -17.16 -9.62 -2.76
N SER A 30 -17.70 -8.90 -3.73
CA SER A 30 -17.09 -8.69 -5.04
C SER A 30 -16.73 -7.21 -5.22
N PHE A 31 -15.56 -6.94 -5.81
CA PHE A 31 -15.02 -5.61 -6.00
C PHE A 31 -14.22 -5.55 -7.31
N LYS A 32 -14.27 -4.41 -8.00
CA LYS A 32 -13.49 -4.17 -9.21
C LYS A 32 -12.86 -2.79 -9.15
N LEU A 33 -11.59 -2.69 -9.51
CA LEU A 33 -10.88 -1.44 -9.68
C LEU A 33 -10.41 -1.34 -11.12
N MET A 34 -10.81 -0.28 -11.81
CA MET A 34 -10.41 -0.02 -13.18
C MET A 34 -9.10 0.80 -13.22
N PRO A 35 -8.30 0.69 -14.30
CA PRO A 35 -7.15 1.57 -14.48
C PRO A 35 -7.54 3.05 -14.45
N GLY A 36 -6.80 3.87 -13.71
CA GLY A 36 -7.05 5.32 -13.59
C GLY A 36 -8.23 5.70 -12.70
N GLU A 37 -8.87 4.73 -12.04
CA GLU A 37 -10.01 4.97 -11.14
C GLU A 37 -9.55 5.30 -9.72
N VAL A 38 -10.25 6.22 -9.06
CA VAL A 38 -10.19 6.46 -7.61
C VAL A 38 -11.47 5.90 -7.00
N HIS A 39 -11.33 4.87 -6.18
CA HIS A 39 -12.44 4.15 -5.57
C HIS A 39 -12.49 4.36 -4.06
N SER A 40 -13.60 4.89 -3.54
CA SER A 40 -13.79 5.12 -2.11
C SER A 40 -14.57 3.96 -1.49
N LEU A 41 -14.05 3.41 -0.40
CA LEU A 41 -14.74 2.40 0.42
C LEU A 41 -15.42 3.08 1.60
N LEU A 42 -16.74 3.15 1.58
CA LEU A 42 -17.55 3.76 2.62
C LEU A 42 -18.28 2.68 3.46
N GLY A 43 -18.52 2.97 4.71
CA GLY A 43 -19.25 2.09 5.61
C GLY A 43 -18.88 2.34 7.08
N GLU A 44 -19.67 1.78 7.99
CA GLU A 44 -19.48 1.88 9.44
C GLU A 44 -18.20 1.18 9.94
N ASN A 45 -17.83 1.44 11.18
CA ASN A 45 -16.74 0.71 11.82
C ASN A 45 -17.13 -0.77 11.96
N GLY A 46 -16.22 -1.67 11.58
CA GLY A 46 -16.50 -3.10 11.55
C GLY A 46 -17.12 -3.62 10.23
N ALA A 47 -17.45 -2.77 9.27
CA ALA A 47 -18.02 -3.20 7.98
C ALA A 47 -17.06 -3.98 7.05
N GLY A 48 -15.86 -4.35 7.54
CA GLY A 48 -14.92 -5.16 6.77
C GLY A 48 -13.99 -4.38 5.83
N LYS A 49 -14.07 -3.04 5.76
CA LYS A 49 -13.24 -2.20 4.87
C LYS A 49 -11.75 -2.50 4.98
N SER A 50 -11.22 -2.49 6.21
CA SER A 50 -9.80 -2.78 6.47
C SER A 50 -9.42 -4.23 6.16
N THR A 51 -10.35 -5.17 6.29
CA THR A 51 -10.13 -6.57 5.90
C THR A 51 -10.03 -6.68 4.38
N LEU A 52 -10.91 -5.99 3.66
CA LEU A 52 -10.91 -5.96 2.21
C LEU A 52 -9.60 -5.37 1.66
N THR A 53 -9.19 -4.21 2.15
CA THR A 53 -7.91 -3.58 1.73
C THR A 53 -6.69 -4.43 2.08
N LYS A 54 -6.70 -5.10 3.23
CA LYS A 54 -5.64 -6.03 3.63
C LYS A 54 -5.57 -7.28 2.73
N ILE A 55 -6.69 -7.76 2.21
CA ILE A 55 -6.70 -8.84 1.21
C ILE A 55 -6.12 -8.35 -0.11
N MET A 56 -6.52 -7.17 -0.58
CA MET A 56 -5.97 -6.55 -1.79
C MET A 56 -4.45 -6.37 -1.72
N ALA A 57 -3.94 -6.03 -0.54
CA ALA A 57 -2.51 -5.81 -0.29
C ALA A 57 -1.73 -7.08 0.08
N GLY A 58 -2.34 -8.26 0.04
CA GLY A 58 -1.67 -9.52 0.35
C GLY A 58 -1.31 -9.73 1.83
N VAL A 59 -1.92 -8.94 2.74
CA VAL A 59 -1.75 -9.11 4.20
C VAL A 59 -2.57 -10.30 4.70
N HIS A 60 -3.73 -10.55 4.06
CA HIS A 60 -4.60 -11.66 4.38
C HIS A 60 -4.99 -12.40 3.10
N GLU A 61 -5.02 -13.71 3.17
CA GLU A 61 -5.63 -14.54 2.13
C GLU A 61 -7.15 -14.63 2.36
N PRO A 62 -7.97 -14.66 1.30
CA PRO A 62 -9.38 -14.96 1.43
C PRO A 62 -9.60 -16.40 1.93
N THR A 63 -10.66 -16.63 2.70
CA THR A 63 -11.08 -17.99 3.08
C THR A 63 -11.77 -18.69 1.92
N ARG A 64 -12.50 -17.93 1.09
CA ARG A 64 -13.15 -18.39 -0.15
C ARG A 64 -13.17 -17.24 -1.15
N GLY A 65 -13.40 -17.59 -2.41
CA GLY A 65 -13.37 -16.62 -3.52
C GLY A 65 -11.95 -16.45 -4.06
N GLU A 66 -11.78 -15.53 -4.98
CA GLU A 66 -10.51 -15.31 -5.65
C GLU A 66 -10.18 -13.82 -5.79
N VAL A 67 -8.88 -13.54 -5.83
CA VAL A 67 -8.32 -12.22 -6.16
C VAL A 67 -7.67 -12.34 -7.53
N LEU A 68 -8.00 -11.42 -8.44
CA LEU A 68 -7.38 -11.34 -9.75
C LEU A 68 -6.63 -10.00 -9.86
N PHE A 69 -5.43 -10.07 -10.39
CA PHE A 69 -4.64 -8.90 -10.76
C PHE A 69 -4.38 -8.94 -12.26
N ASP A 70 -4.74 -7.89 -12.97
CA ASP A 70 -4.67 -7.81 -14.42
C ASP A 70 -5.35 -9.02 -15.12
N GLY A 71 -6.46 -9.50 -14.55
CA GLY A 71 -7.26 -10.62 -15.04
C GLY A 71 -6.67 -12.01 -14.75
N GLN A 72 -5.55 -12.11 -14.05
CA GLN A 72 -4.94 -13.38 -13.66
C GLN A 72 -5.21 -13.68 -12.18
N PRO A 73 -5.66 -14.90 -11.85
CA PRO A 73 -5.79 -15.32 -10.46
C PRO A 73 -4.46 -15.12 -9.71
N MET A 74 -4.55 -14.56 -8.52
CA MET A 74 -3.37 -14.23 -7.73
C MET A 74 -3.56 -14.57 -6.26
N THR A 75 -2.60 -15.28 -5.72
CA THR A 75 -2.39 -15.45 -4.28
C THR A 75 -1.12 -14.71 -3.90
N PHE A 76 -1.27 -13.71 -3.05
CA PHE A 76 -0.11 -13.02 -2.49
C PHE A 76 0.36 -13.79 -1.27
N GLY A 77 1.58 -14.33 -1.30
CA GLY A 77 2.19 -14.98 -0.14
C GLY A 77 2.63 -14.00 0.95
N SER A 78 2.72 -12.70 0.58
CA SER A 78 3.12 -11.63 1.49
C SER A 78 2.80 -10.25 0.90
N PRO A 79 2.75 -9.17 1.74
CA PRO A 79 2.67 -7.80 1.27
C PRO A 79 3.84 -7.40 0.35
N ALA A 80 5.01 -7.99 0.55
CA ALA A 80 6.17 -7.77 -0.30
C ALA A 80 5.95 -8.29 -1.74
N ASP A 81 5.19 -9.36 -1.91
CA ASP A 81 4.85 -9.89 -3.24
C ASP A 81 3.79 -9.03 -3.92
N ALA A 82 2.84 -8.48 -3.16
CA ALA A 82 1.89 -7.49 -3.66
C ALA A 82 2.62 -6.21 -4.13
N LEU A 83 3.59 -5.72 -3.35
CA LEU A 83 4.41 -4.56 -3.70
C LEU A 83 5.21 -4.79 -4.99
N LYS A 84 5.82 -5.96 -5.20
CA LYS A 84 6.53 -6.31 -6.45
C LYS A 84 5.60 -6.26 -7.67
N LYS A 85 4.30 -6.44 -7.47
CA LYS A 85 3.27 -6.31 -8.53
C LYS A 85 2.73 -4.90 -8.67
N GLY A 86 3.21 -3.95 -7.87
CA GLY A 86 2.80 -2.56 -7.91
C GLY A 86 1.61 -2.22 -7.00
N ILE A 87 1.22 -3.12 -6.08
CA ILE A 87 0.18 -2.85 -5.08
C ILE A 87 0.85 -2.40 -3.79
N ALA A 88 0.76 -1.13 -3.47
CA ALA A 88 1.24 -0.56 -2.21
C ALA A 88 0.07 -0.29 -1.25
N MET A 89 0.30 -0.45 0.04
CA MET A 89 -0.67 -0.15 1.09
C MET A 89 -0.05 0.79 2.12
N VAL A 90 -0.74 1.88 2.40
CA VAL A 90 -0.42 2.75 3.53
C VAL A 90 -1.24 2.30 4.74
N PHE A 91 -0.55 1.93 5.81
CA PHE A 91 -1.19 1.47 7.04
C PHE A 91 -1.62 2.65 7.90
N GLN A 92 -2.64 2.42 8.74
CA GLN A 92 -3.14 3.43 9.67
C GLN A 92 -2.12 3.73 10.80
N GLU A 93 -1.37 2.71 11.22
CA GLU A 93 -0.23 2.86 12.14
C GLU A 93 1.04 3.02 11.32
N THR A 94 1.79 4.08 11.58
CA THR A 94 3.03 4.36 10.86
C THR A 94 4.10 3.31 11.23
N SER A 95 4.72 2.70 10.23
CA SER A 95 5.84 1.77 10.39
C SER A 95 7.19 2.48 10.44
N LEU A 96 7.17 3.80 10.59
CA LEU A 96 8.38 4.64 10.64
C LEU A 96 9.17 4.40 11.94
N VAL A 97 10.49 4.42 11.82
CA VAL A 97 11.41 4.31 12.96
C VAL A 97 11.68 5.72 13.53
N PRO A 98 11.18 6.04 14.75
CA PRO A 98 11.22 7.41 15.28
C PRO A 98 12.64 7.95 15.50
N SER A 99 13.59 7.07 15.79
CA SER A 99 15.01 7.39 16.04
C SER A 99 15.86 7.56 14.79
N LEU A 100 15.28 7.35 13.61
CA LEU A 100 15.92 7.60 12.33
C LEU A 100 15.43 8.90 11.70
N THR A 101 16.26 9.48 10.83
CA THR A 101 15.84 10.64 10.03
C THR A 101 14.83 10.25 8.96
N VAL A 102 14.16 11.26 8.39
CA VAL A 102 13.24 11.10 7.27
C VAL A 102 13.92 10.38 6.11
N ALA A 103 15.12 10.83 5.70
CA ALA A 103 15.87 10.20 4.62
C ALA A 103 16.20 8.73 4.91
N GLN A 104 16.61 8.42 6.14
CA GLN A 104 16.89 7.05 6.55
C GLN A 104 15.63 6.17 6.53
N ASN A 105 14.47 6.71 6.92
CA ASN A 105 13.22 5.98 6.86
C ASN A 105 12.78 5.68 5.43
N ILE A 106 12.88 6.64 4.50
CA ILE A 106 12.51 6.46 3.08
C ILE A 106 13.34 5.36 2.44
N TYR A 107 14.64 5.28 2.75
CA TYR A 107 15.55 4.29 2.17
C TYR A 107 15.81 3.07 3.06
N LEU A 108 15.04 2.88 4.12
CA LEU A 108 15.17 1.73 5.01
C LEU A 108 14.90 0.42 4.23
N GLY A 109 15.83 -0.53 4.36
CA GLY A 109 15.79 -1.79 3.59
C GLY A 109 16.50 -1.74 2.24
N ASN A 110 17.00 -0.57 1.83
CA ASN A 110 17.85 -0.44 0.65
C ASN A 110 19.32 -0.17 1.06
N GLU A 111 20.03 -1.22 1.45
CA GLU A 111 21.39 -1.16 2.01
C GLU A 111 22.41 -0.52 1.08
N LYS A 112 22.22 -0.58 -0.25
CA LYS A 112 23.11 0.06 -1.22
C LYS A 112 23.14 1.59 -1.07
N PHE A 113 22.06 2.19 -0.60
CA PHE A 113 21.98 3.63 -0.35
C PHE A 113 22.52 4.02 1.03
N LEU A 114 22.36 3.18 2.05
CA LEU A 114 22.79 3.48 3.43
C LEU A 114 24.30 3.66 3.56
N ASN A 115 25.10 3.03 2.69
CA ASN A 115 26.56 3.15 2.70
C ASN A 115 27.09 4.53 2.26
N ARG A 116 26.25 5.44 1.75
CA ARG A 116 26.58 6.82 1.38
C ARG A 116 25.58 7.80 1.99
N LEU A 117 25.67 8.05 3.29
CA LEU A 117 24.75 8.92 4.02
C LEU A 117 24.49 10.27 3.34
N ARG A 118 25.50 10.93 2.76
CA ARG A 118 25.29 12.18 2.01
C ARG A 118 24.39 11.98 0.78
N GLY A 119 24.49 10.86 0.09
CA GLY A 119 23.70 10.55 -1.09
C GLY A 119 22.21 10.38 -0.77
N ILE A 120 21.88 9.74 0.36
CA ILE A 120 20.46 9.52 0.71
C ILE A 120 19.74 10.83 1.05
N TYR A 121 20.42 11.80 1.68
CA TYR A 121 19.80 13.10 1.99
C TYR A 121 19.46 13.88 0.73
N ILE A 122 20.36 13.93 -0.25
CA ILE A 122 20.14 14.60 -1.53
C ILE A 122 19.00 13.90 -2.30
N ALA A 123 19.05 12.57 -2.40
CA ALA A 123 18.03 11.80 -3.09
C ALA A 123 16.65 11.95 -2.41
N ALA A 124 16.59 11.90 -1.08
CA ALA A 124 15.35 12.11 -0.32
C ALA A 124 14.81 13.54 -0.53
N GLN A 125 15.66 14.56 -0.53
CA GLN A 125 15.27 15.94 -0.78
C GLN A 125 14.63 16.09 -2.15
N GLN A 126 15.27 15.57 -3.20
CA GLN A 126 14.75 15.63 -4.57
C GLN A 126 13.43 14.86 -4.70
N PHE A 127 13.34 13.70 -4.08
CA PHE A 127 12.12 12.88 -4.11
C PHE A 127 10.95 13.56 -3.40
N LEU A 128 11.15 14.06 -2.17
CA LEU A 128 10.13 14.78 -1.42
C LEU A 128 9.68 16.06 -2.15
N GLN A 129 10.61 16.77 -2.80
CA GLN A 129 10.28 17.93 -3.63
C GLN A 129 9.44 17.54 -4.85
N SER A 130 9.73 16.42 -5.51
CA SER A 130 8.93 15.93 -6.65
C SER A 130 7.49 15.62 -6.27
N LEU A 131 7.26 15.22 -5.01
CA LEU A 131 5.93 14.99 -4.43
C LEU A 131 5.30 16.26 -3.84
N SER A 132 5.99 17.40 -3.88
CA SER A 132 5.59 18.64 -3.21
C SER A 132 5.38 18.47 -1.69
N PHE A 133 6.14 17.57 -1.06
CA PHE A 133 6.11 17.35 0.38
C PHE A 133 7.10 18.27 1.08
N GLY A 134 6.58 19.20 1.91
CA GLY A 134 7.38 20.16 2.69
C GLY A 134 7.97 19.53 3.96
N VAL A 135 8.78 18.47 3.82
CA VAL A 135 9.43 17.77 4.93
C VAL A 135 10.93 17.80 4.74
N ASP A 136 11.67 18.19 5.79
CA ASP A 136 13.13 18.19 5.80
C ASP A 136 13.66 16.76 5.96
N PRO A 137 14.45 16.22 5.01
CA PRO A 137 14.97 14.86 5.06
C PRO A 137 15.96 14.62 6.22
N THR A 138 16.51 15.68 6.83
CA THR A 138 17.46 15.57 7.94
C THR A 138 16.81 15.49 9.31
N MET A 139 15.52 15.86 9.43
CA MET A 139 14.77 15.78 10.68
C MET A 139 14.56 14.32 11.13
N TYR A 140 14.59 14.10 12.43
CA TYR A 140 14.19 12.83 13.03
C TYR A 140 12.66 12.68 12.95
N VAL A 141 12.20 11.45 12.64
CA VAL A 141 10.76 11.16 12.56
C VAL A 141 10.03 11.42 13.89
N SER A 142 10.71 11.28 15.02
CA SER A 142 10.17 11.64 16.34
C SER A 142 9.73 13.11 16.45
N GLN A 143 10.33 14.00 15.69
CA GLN A 143 10.07 15.45 15.70
C GLN A 143 8.93 15.87 14.76
N LEU A 144 8.46 14.97 13.91
CA LEU A 144 7.43 15.23 12.91
C LEU A 144 6.02 15.23 13.50
N GLY A 145 5.19 16.13 13.02
CA GLY A 145 3.74 16.07 13.23
C GLY A 145 3.08 14.91 12.49
N ALA A 146 1.83 14.58 12.86
CA ALA A 146 1.10 13.45 12.30
C ALA A 146 0.99 13.49 10.76
N ALA A 147 0.67 14.65 10.19
CA ALA A 147 0.57 14.83 8.74
C ALA A 147 1.92 14.59 8.03
N GLN A 148 3.01 15.10 8.59
CA GLN A 148 4.35 14.90 8.04
C GLN A 148 4.78 13.42 8.11
N LYS A 149 4.47 12.72 9.20
CA LYS A 149 4.69 11.27 9.32
C LYS A 149 3.97 10.51 8.22
N GLN A 150 2.73 10.88 7.94
CA GLN A 150 1.95 10.25 6.88
C GLN A 150 2.55 10.52 5.49
N MET A 151 3.05 11.72 5.24
CA MET A 151 3.77 12.04 3.99
C MET A 151 5.03 11.16 3.83
N VAL A 152 5.80 10.97 4.91
CA VAL A 152 7.00 10.14 4.89
C VAL A 152 6.65 8.65 4.68
N GLU A 153 5.56 8.17 5.26
CA GLU A 153 5.06 6.80 5.04
C GLU A 153 4.67 6.56 3.58
N ILE A 154 4.04 7.54 2.93
CA ILE A 154 3.68 7.48 1.51
C ILE A 154 4.93 7.52 0.61
N ALA A 155 5.97 8.25 1.03
CA ALA A 155 7.21 8.40 0.28
C ALA A 155 8.17 7.20 0.42
N ARG A 156 7.95 6.34 1.39
CA ARG A 156 8.75 5.16 1.69
C ARG A 156 8.36 3.95 0.84
#